data_69fb39e19ca8783b998e8033ff5eaadd
#
_entry.id   69fb39e19ca8783b998e8033ff5eaadd
#
_cell.length_a   1.000
_cell.length_b   1.000
_cell.length_c   1.000
_cell.angle_alpha   90.00
_cell.angle_beta   90.00
_cell.angle_gamma   90.00
#
_symmetry.space_group_name_H-M   'P 1'
#
loop_
_entity.id
_entity.type
_entity.pdbx_description
1 polymer ?
#
loop_
_entity_poly.entity_id
_entity_poly.type
_entity_poly.pdbx_seq_one_letter_code
_entity_poly.pdbx_strand_id
1 'polypeptide(L)'
;FGLSCANHALRSFKTRLVFAITAPIVVSTVLLAYALIQVHVLRRNVEKCFTRYAQLQLIVLFLVLPGVSTTIFRTFLCDEGFVEDKSVSFLEADLTLSCESTEYKQLEVLAWFGLLMYPIGVNALYAGLLYHARDAVQHRDGAGAEHLGFLFRSYTPEYFAFDVVDSLRRIILSGGLVFIPERGRAAGGTMIAFFFYGLYENV
;
A
#
# COMPACT_ATOMS: atom_id res chain seq x y z
N PHE A 1 2.85 16.58 -2.31
CA PHE A 1 2.93 17.19 -3.66
C PHE A 1 1.55 17.71 -4.00
N GLY A 2 1.42 19.06 -4.12
CA GLY A 2 0.15 19.76 -4.35
C GLY A 2 -0.41 19.64 -5.76
N LEU A 3 -0.69 18.43 -6.23
CA LEU A 3 -1.42 18.18 -7.48
C LEU A 3 -2.86 18.74 -7.46
N SER A 4 -3.39 19.04 -6.27
CA SER A 4 -4.71 19.63 -6.07
C SER A 4 -4.86 21.07 -6.62
N CYS A 5 -3.74 21.79 -6.82
CA CYS A 5 -3.78 23.13 -7.43
C CYS A 5 -3.77 23.11 -8.96
N ALA A 6 -3.38 21.98 -9.58
CA ALA A 6 -3.18 21.90 -11.02
C ALA A 6 -4.43 21.48 -11.81
N ASN A 7 -5.43 20.84 -11.18
CA ASN A 7 -6.60 20.35 -11.89
C ASN A 7 -7.85 20.30 -11.00
N HIS A 8 -8.92 21.00 -11.39
CA HIS A 8 -10.19 21.07 -10.65
C HIS A 8 -10.83 19.68 -10.43
N ALA A 9 -10.58 18.73 -11.34
CA ALA A 9 -11.08 17.35 -11.24
C ALA A 9 -10.44 16.55 -10.10
N LEU A 10 -9.17 16.84 -9.71
CA LEU A 10 -8.46 16.18 -8.61
C LEU A 10 -8.81 16.77 -7.23
N ARG A 11 -9.69 17.77 -7.17
CA ARG A 11 -10.09 18.40 -5.92
C ARG A 11 -11.07 17.52 -5.14
N SER A 12 -11.92 16.75 -5.81
CA SER A 12 -12.87 15.83 -5.17
C SER A 12 -12.12 14.62 -4.58
N PHE A 13 -12.43 14.28 -3.34
CA PHE A 13 -11.89 13.09 -2.66
C PHE A 13 -12.21 11.80 -3.43
N LYS A 14 -13.39 11.71 -4.04
CA LYS A 14 -13.81 10.61 -4.91
C LYS A 14 -12.80 10.33 -6.02
N THR A 15 -12.38 11.37 -6.75
CA THR A 15 -11.41 11.21 -7.83
C THR A 15 -10.05 10.75 -7.30
N ARG A 16 -9.63 11.27 -6.14
CA ARG A 16 -8.37 10.85 -5.51
C ARG A 16 -8.39 9.39 -5.08
N LEU A 17 -9.49 8.92 -4.48
CA LEU A 17 -9.65 7.53 -4.07
C LEU A 17 -9.65 6.58 -5.29
N VAL A 18 -10.45 6.88 -6.31
CA VAL A 18 -10.48 6.10 -7.55
C VAL A 18 -9.10 6.06 -8.19
N PHE A 19 -8.43 7.20 -8.31
CA PHE A 19 -7.08 7.27 -8.86
C PHE A 19 -6.08 6.47 -8.03
N ALA A 20 -6.11 6.56 -6.71
CA ALA A 20 -5.23 5.82 -5.82
C ALA A 20 -5.36 4.29 -5.99
N ILE A 21 -6.60 3.80 -6.18
CA ILE A 21 -6.87 2.36 -6.38
C ILE A 21 -6.52 1.93 -7.82
N THR A 22 -6.82 2.76 -8.82
CA THR A 22 -6.66 2.37 -10.24
C THR A 22 -5.24 2.56 -10.76
N ALA A 23 -4.51 3.58 -10.30
CA ALA A 23 -3.16 3.88 -10.80
C ALA A 23 -2.17 2.71 -10.67
N PRO A 24 -2.07 1.98 -9.54
CA PRO A 24 -1.19 0.83 -9.45
C PRO A 24 -1.59 -0.29 -10.41
N ILE A 25 -2.89 -0.50 -10.65
CA ILE A 25 -3.39 -1.50 -11.59
C ILE A 25 -2.97 -1.14 -13.03
N VAL A 26 -3.12 0.13 -13.40
CA VAL A 26 -2.69 0.62 -14.73
C VAL A 26 -1.18 0.46 -14.91
N VAL A 27 -0.38 0.83 -13.91
CA VAL A 27 1.08 0.64 -13.96
C VAL A 27 1.42 -0.84 -14.11
N SER A 28 0.76 -1.72 -13.35
CA SER A 28 0.95 -3.17 -13.42
C SER A 28 0.61 -3.73 -14.79
N THR A 29 -0.48 -3.29 -15.40
CA THR A 29 -0.89 -3.73 -16.76
C THR A 29 0.08 -3.24 -17.84
N VAL A 30 0.60 -2.01 -17.71
CA VAL A 30 1.61 -1.47 -18.63
C VAL A 30 2.92 -2.25 -18.52
N LEU A 31 3.39 -2.56 -17.31
CA LEU A 31 4.59 -3.37 -17.10
C LEU A 31 4.43 -4.78 -17.67
N LEU A 32 3.25 -5.39 -17.50
CA LEU A 32 2.94 -6.70 -18.08
C LEU A 32 2.95 -6.66 -19.60
N ALA A 33 2.28 -5.68 -20.20
CA ALA A 33 2.27 -5.50 -21.65
C ALA A 33 3.70 -5.32 -22.20
N TYR A 34 4.53 -4.53 -21.52
CA TYR A 34 5.93 -4.36 -21.88
C TYR A 34 6.71 -5.69 -21.82
N ALA A 35 6.53 -6.49 -20.77
CA ALA A 35 7.17 -7.80 -20.64
C ALA A 35 6.73 -8.76 -21.76
N LEU A 36 5.43 -8.78 -22.11
CA LEU A 36 4.90 -9.59 -23.20
C LEU A 36 5.49 -9.18 -24.56
N ILE A 37 5.63 -7.88 -24.84
CA ILE A 37 6.27 -7.38 -26.04
C ILE A 37 7.72 -7.84 -26.11
N GLN A 38 8.48 -7.78 -25.02
CA GLN A 38 9.87 -8.26 -24.96
C GLN A 38 9.96 -9.76 -25.31
N VAL A 39 9.04 -10.58 -24.84
CA VAL A 39 9.02 -12.01 -25.10
C VAL A 39 8.56 -12.32 -26.53
N HIS A 40 7.42 -11.76 -26.96
CA HIS A 40 6.81 -12.17 -28.23
C HIS A 40 7.39 -11.47 -29.45
N VAL A 41 7.74 -10.18 -29.34
CA VAL A 41 8.26 -9.39 -30.48
C VAL A 41 9.78 -9.44 -30.55
N LEU A 42 10.47 -9.24 -29.42
CA LEU A 42 11.93 -9.22 -29.37
C LEU A 42 12.56 -10.61 -29.14
N ARG A 43 11.73 -11.66 -29.02
CA ARG A 43 12.15 -13.06 -28.83
C ARG A 43 13.20 -13.25 -27.73
N ARG A 44 13.10 -12.49 -26.67
CA ARG A 44 13.98 -12.59 -25.51
C ARG A 44 13.63 -13.83 -24.66
N ASN A 45 14.60 -14.25 -23.84
CA ASN A 45 14.39 -15.38 -22.92
C ASN A 45 13.23 -15.06 -21.95
N VAL A 46 12.20 -15.91 -21.96
CA VAL A 46 10.96 -15.77 -21.18
C VAL A 46 11.26 -15.66 -19.69
N GLU A 47 12.12 -16.53 -19.17
CA GLU A 47 12.46 -16.61 -17.76
C GLU A 47 13.09 -15.31 -17.26
N LYS A 48 14.08 -14.77 -17.96
CA LYS A 48 14.75 -13.51 -17.60
C LYS A 48 13.80 -12.31 -17.67
N CYS A 49 12.91 -12.27 -18.67
CA CYS A 49 11.92 -11.20 -18.80
C CYS A 49 10.90 -11.26 -17.68
N PHE A 50 10.41 -12.45 -17.34
CA PHE A 50 9.42 -12.63 -16.28
C PHE A 50 10.00 -12.33 -14.90
N THR A 51 11.22 -12.77 -14.59
CA THR A 51 11.94 -12.44 -13.35
C THR A 51 12.08 -10.93 -13.18
N ARG A 52 12.52 -10.23 -14.23
CA ARG A 52 12.66 -8.75 -14.21
C ARG A 52 11.31 -8.05 -14.05
N TYR A 53 10.27 -8.53 -14.73
CA TYR A 53 8.91 -8.02 -14.57
C TYR A 53 8.41 -8.18 -13.13
N ALA A 54 8.52 -9.39 -12.56
CA ALA A 54 8.09 -9.68 -11.20
C ALA A 54 8.82 -8.79 -10.19
N GLN A 55 10.13 -8.61 -10.33
CA GLN A 55 10.93 -7.75 -9.47
C GLN A 55 10.47 -6.29 -9.52
N LEU A 56 10.30 -5.73 -10.73
CA LEU A 56 9.82 -4.35 -10.89
C LEU A 56 8.41 -4.18 -10.34
N GLN A 57 7.53 -5.15 -10.58
CA GLN A 57 6.16 -5.14 -10.09
C GLN A 57 6.09 -5.09 -8.56
N LEU A 58 6.86 -5.94 -7.89
CA LEU A 58 6.91 -5.96 -6.43
C LEU A 58 7.47 -4.65 -5.86
N ILE A 59 8.53 -4.08 -6.46
CA ILE A 59 9.09 -2.78 -6.05
C ILE A 59 8.03 -1.67 -6.19
N VAL A 60 7.32 -1.61 -7.31
CA VAL A 60 6.27 -0.60 -7.53
C VAL A 60 5.17 -0.73 -6.48
N LEU A 61 4.68 -1.95 -6.24
CA LEU A 61 3.67 -2.19 -5.21
C LEU A 61 4.15 -1.75 -3.82
N PHE A 62 5.39 -2.06 -3.45
CA PHE A 62 5.98 -1.68 -2.17
C PHE A 62 6.04 -0.15 -1.99
N LEU A 63 6.46 0.59 -3.02
CA LEU A 63 6.57 2.04 -2.97
C LEU A 63 5.20 2.76 -2.90
N VAL A 64 4.21 2.22 -3.61
CA VAL A 64 2.89 2.85 -3.72
C VAL A 64 1.98 2.49 -2.54
N LEU A 65 2.20 1.34 -1.91
CA LEU A 65 1.37 0.77 -0.87
C LEU A 65 1.04 1.73 0.29
N PRO A 66 2.00 2.47 0.91
CA PRO A 66 1.67 3.39 2.01
C PRO A 66 0.75 4.53 1.59
N GLY A 67 0.97 5.11 0.41
CA GLY A 67 0.17 6.22 -0.09
C GLY A 67 -1.27 5.82 -0.43
N VAL A 68 -1.44 4.67 -1.09
CA VAL A 68 -2.76 4.11 -1.39
C VAL A 68 -3.50 3.75 -0.10
N SER A 69 -2.84 3.08 0.84
CA SER A 69 -3.41 2.70 2.14
C SER A 69 -3.89 3.91 2.93
N THR A 70 -3.09 4.99 2.98
CA THR A 70 -3.48 6.25 3.64
C THR A 70 -4.74 6.85 3.02
N THR A 71 -4.85 6.86 1.70
CA THR A 71 -6.03 7.39 1.00
C THR A 71 -7.26 6.55 1.31
N ILE A 72 -7.12 5.21 1.33
CA ILE A 72 -8.20 4.28 1.68
C ILE A 72 -8.65 4.49 3.12
N PHE A 73 -7.73 4.57 4.10
CA PHE A 73 -8.08 4.76 5.51
C PHE A 73 -8.82 6.08 5.75
N ARG A 74 -8.45 7.16 5.06
CA ARG A 74 -9.14 8.46 5.15
C ARG A 74 -10.60 8.42 4.71
N THR A 75 -11.01 7.41 3.94
CA THR A 75 -12.42 7.24 3.55
C THR A 75 -13.31 6.86 4.74
N PHE A 76 -12.74 6.25 5.78
CA PHE A 76 -13.49 5.80 6.97
C PHE A 76 -13.56 6.84 8.08
N LEU A 77 -12.98 8.03 7.89
CA LEU A 77 -12.98 9.08 8.88
C LEU A 77 -14.11 10.06 8.64
N CYS A 78 -15.15 9.92 9.42
CA CYS A 78 -16.26 10.86 9.49
C CYS A 78 -16.16 11.67 10.79
N ASP A 79 -16.30 12.98 10.68
CA ASP A 79 -16.29 13.91 11.82
C ASP A 79 -17.69 14.51 12.05
N GLU A 80 -18.14 14.47 13.29
CA GLU A 80 -19.43 15.02 13.76
C GLU A 80 -19.28 16.44 14.32
N GLY A 81 -18.03 16.97 14.38
CA GLY A 81 -17.68 18.14 15.19
C GLY A 81 -18.06 19.51 14.62
N PHE A 82 -18.56 19.62 13.39
CA PHE A 82 -18.77 20.90 12.71
C PHE A 82 -20.20 21.44 12.75
N VAL A 83 -21.15 20.65 13.24
CA VAL A 83 -22.57 21.05 13.25
C VAL A 83 -23.13 20.92 14.66
N GLU A 84 -23.90 21.93 15.13
CA GLU A 84 -24.60 21.87 16.44
C GLU A 84 -25.59 20.70 16.50
N ASP A 85 -26.07 20.26 15.36
CA ASP A 85 -26.90 19.06 15.21
C ASP A 85 -26.02 17.83 14.96
N LYS A 86 -25.81 17.02 15.99
CA LYS A 86 -25.01 15.79 15.98
C LYS A 86 -25.55 14.69 15.06
N SER A 87 -26.60 14.96 14.31
CA SER A 87 -27.22 13.98 13.40
C SER A 87 -26.54 13.88 12.05
N VAL A 88 -25.61 14.79 11.69
CA VAL A 88 -24.96 14.83 10.37
C VAL A 88 -23.45 14.78 10.54
N SER A 89 -22.83 13.74 9.97
CA SER A 89 -21.37 13.59 9.92
C SER A 89 -20.83 13.85 8.51
N PHE A 90 -19.65 14.43 8.42
CA PHE A 90 -18.98 14.74 7.15
C PHE A 90 -17.64 14.01 7.06
N LEU A 91 -17.23 13.69 5.84
CA LEU A 91 -15.94 13.07 5.60
C LEU A 91 -14.80 14.05 5.94
N GLU A 92 -13.88 13.71 6.86
CA GLU A 92 -12.74 14.57 7.25
C GLU A 92 -11.90 15.01 6.03
N ALA A 93 -11.74 14.12 5.05
CA ALA A 93 -10.97 14.37 3.83
C ALA A 93 -11.67 15.26 2.79
N ASP A 94 -13.00 15.41 2.90
CA ASP A 94 -13.83 16.25 2.00
C ASP A 94 -15.13 16.62 2.71
N LEU A 95 -15.13 17.76 3.38
CA LEU A 95 -16.26 18.28 4.18
C LEU A 95 -17.51 18.61 3.34
N THR A 96 -17.44 18.51 2.02
CA THR A 96 -18.61 18.66 1.14
C THR A 96 -19.43 17.38 1.02
N LEU A 97 -18.87 16.23 1.47
CA LEU A 97 -19.48 14.92 1.39
C LEU A 97 -19.98 14.45 2.75
N SER A 98 -21.32 14.34 2.88
CA SER A 98 -21.93 13.77 4.08
C SER A 98 -21.73 12.24 4.10
N CYS A 99 -21.36 11.69 5.27
CA CYS A 99 -21.18 10.26 5.48
C CYS A 99 -22.49 9.45 5.43
N GLU A 100 -23.64 10.13 5.48
CA GLU A 100 -24.95 9.49 5.34
C GLU A 100 -25.42 9.42 3.88
N SER A 101 -24.73 10.13 2.97
CA SER A 101 -25.11 10.22 1.56
C SER A 101 -24.92 8.88 0.83
N THR A 102 -25.77 8.64 -0.17
CA THR A 102 -25.63 7.46 -1.05
C THR A 102 -24.30 7.45 -1.79
N GLU A 103 -23.78 8.64 -2.10
CA GLU A 103 -22.48 8.79 -2.76
C GLU A 103 -21.33 8.32 -1.86
N TYR A 104 -21.35 8.66 -0.57
CA TYR A 104 -20.38 8.17 0.40
C TYR A 104 -20.42 6.65 0.56
N LYS A 105 -21.62 6.05 0.62
CA LYS A 105 -21.76 4.58 0.73
C LYS A 105 -21.13 3.84 -0.45
N GLN A 106 -21.17 4.39 -1.65
CA GLN A 106 -20.48 3.82 -2.82
C GLN A 106 -18.95 3.93 -2.67
N LEU A 107 -18.44 5.05 -2.15
CA LEU A 107 -17.00 5.21 -1.87
C LEU A 107 -16.53 4.29 -0.76
N GLU A 108 -17.35 4.08 0.26
CA GLU A 108 -17.07 3.16 1.37
C GLU A 108 -16.91 1.72 0.87
N VAL A 109 -17.81 1.25 0.01
CA VAL A 109 -17.69 -0.09 -0.62
C VAL A 109 -16.40 -0.20 -1.44
N LEU A 110 -16.06 0.84 -2.21
CA LEU A 110 -14.81 0.89 -2.96
C LEU A 110 -13.58 0.89 -2.04
N ALA A 111 -13.66 1.59 -0.91
CA ALA A 111 -12.60 1.64 0.09
C ALA A 111 -12.40 0.28 0.77
N TRP A 112 -13.47 -0.46 1.11
CA TRP A 112 -13.40 -1.83 1.61
C TRP A 112 -12.72 -2.77 0.62
N PHE A 113 -13.08 -2.69 -0.66
CA PHE A 113 -12.40 -3.45 -1.71
C PHE A 113 -10.92 -3.09 -1.81
N GLY A 114 -10.60 -1.79 -1.78
CA GLY A 114 -9.22 -1.30 -1.78
C GLY A 114 -8.42 -1.77 -0.57
N LEU A 115 -9.03 -1.82 0.62
CA LEU A 115 -8.42 -2.29 1.86
C LEU A 115 -8.05 -3.78 1.79
N LEU A 116 -8.96 -4.60 1.26
CA LEU A 116 -8.67 -6.03 1.05
C LEU A 116 -7.57 -6.25 0.01
N MET A 117 -7.56 -5.44 -1.05
CA MET A 117 -6.62 -5.60 -2.17
C MET A 117 -5.21 -5.10 -1.82
N TYR A 118 -5.07 -3.90 -1.23
CA TYR A 118 -3.78 -3.25 -1.00
C TYR A 118 -3.21 -3.55 0.40
N PRO A 119 -3.70 -2.99 1.52
CA PRO A 119 -3.08 -3.23 2.82
C PRO A 119 -2.99 -4.70 3.20
N ILE A 120 -4.03 -5.48 2.92
CA ILE A 120 -4.07 -6.91 3.28
C ILE A 120 -3.48 -7.75 2.15
N GLY A 121 -3.98 -7.61 0.92
CA GLY A 121 -3.64 -8.49 -0.20
C GLY A 121 -2.17 -8.43 -0.61
N VAL A 122 -1.60 -7.22 -0.71
CA VAL A 122 -0.18 -7.07 -1.09
C VAL A 122 0.75 -7.60 0.01
N ASN A 123 0.44 -7.36 1.31
CA ASN A 123 1.24 -7.92 2.40
C ASN A 123 1.12 -9.44 2.48
N ALA A 124 -0.06 -10.00 2.25
CA ALA A 124 -0.26 -11.44 2.18
C ALA A 124 0.49 -12.05 0.97
N LEU A 125 0.52 -11.35 -0.16
CA LEU A 125 1.32 -11.75 -1.33
C LEU A 125 2.82 -11.80 -0.99
N TYR A 126 3.36 -10.76 -0.37
CA TYR A 126 4.78 -10.75 0.05
C TYR A 126 5.09 -11.87 1.03
N ALA A 127 4.27 -12.04 2.07
CA ALA A 127 4.43 -13.12 3.04
C ALA A 127 4.35 -14.50 2.37
N GLY A 128 3.41 -14.70 1.46
CA GLY A 128 3.25 -15.95 0.72
C GLY A 128 4.44 -16.24 -0.19
N LEU A 129 4.92 -15.26 -0.94
CA LEU A 129 6.09 -15.42 -1.82
C LEU A 129 7.37 -15.74 -1.01
N LEU A 130 7.60 -15.03 0.10
CA LEU A 130 8.73 -15.30 0.98
C LEU A 130 8.64 -16.67 1.65
N TYR A 131 7.44 -17.06 2.07
CA TYR A 131 7.21 -18.39 2.65
C TYR A 131 7.49 -19.52 1.65
N HIS A 132 7.05 -19.36 0.40
CA HIS A 132 7.34 -20.34 -0.67
C HIS A 132 8.82 -20.40 -1.04
N ALA A 133 9.51 -19.27 -0.99
CA ALA A 133 10.93 -19.18 -1.32
C ALA A 133 11.86 -19.38 -0.09
N ARG A 134 11.32 -19.70 1.09
CA ARG A 134 12.06 -19.76 2.37
C ARG A 134 13.34 -20.59 2.29
N ASP A 135 13.29 -21.76 1.69
CA ASP A 135 14.42 -22.68 1.63
C ASP A 135 15.54 -22.12 0.74
N ALA A 136 15.19 -21.54 -0.43
CA ALA A 136 16.13 -20.87 -1.32
C ALA A 136 16.74 -19.60 -0.69
N VAL A 137 15.94 -18.85 0.09
CA VAL A 137 16.38 -17.65 0.80
C VAL A 137 17.32 -18.00 1.94
N GLN A 138 17.02 -19.01 2.75
CA GLN A 138 17.85 -19.43 3.89
C GLN A 138 19.20 -20.03 3.46
N HIS A 139 19.22 -20.80 2.37
CA HIS A 139 20.48 -21.39 1.85
C HIS A 139 21.24 -20.45 0.93
N ARG A 140 20.76 -19.22 0.68
CA ARG A 140 21.34 -18.25 -0.27
C ARG A 140 21.60 -18.81 -1.67
N ASP A 141 20.97 -19.91 -2.03
CA ASP A 141 21.00 -20.49 -3.37
C ASP A 141 20.12 -19.64 -4.28
N GLY A 142 20.71 -18.58 -4.87
CA GLY A 142 20.02 -17.52 -5.60
C GLY A 142 19.25 -17.95 -6.87
N ALA A 143 19.37 -19.21 -7.29
CA ALA A 143 18.81 -19.67 -8.56
C ALA A 143 17.28 -19.73 -8.63
N GLY A 144 16.56 -19.66 -7.50
CA GLY A 144 15.08 -19.70 -7.47
C GLY A 144 14.41 -18.43 -6.92
N ALA A 145 15.16 -17.55 -6.24
CA ALA A 145 14.62 -16.40 -5.53
C ALA A 145 15.15 -15.04 -6.00
N GLU A 146 15.76 -14.97 -7.19
CA GLU A 146 16.34 -13.73 -7.73
C GLU A 146 15.35 -12.56 -7.81
N HIS A 147 14.08 -12.85 -8.15
CA HIS A 147 13.01 -11.85 -8.24
C HIS A 147 12.57 -11.30 -6.88
N LEU A 148 12.87 -12.00 -5.78
CA LEU A 148 12.55 -11.59 -4.42
C LEU A 148 13.75 -10.91 -3.72
N GLY A 149 14.90 -10.78 -4.40
CA GLY A 149 16.14 -10.32 -3.81
C GLY A 149 16.03 -8.96 -3.10
N PHE A 150 15.15 -8.07 -3.53
CA PHE A 150 14.96 -6.78 -2.87
C PHE A 150 14.25 -6.90 -1.49
N LEU A 151 13.48 -7.99 -1.27
CA LEU A 151 12.74 -8.23 -0.03
C LEU A 151 13.59 -8.84 1.09
N PHE A 152 14.71 -9.53 0.77
CA PHE A 152 15.48 -10.25 1.80
C PHE A 152 16.98 -9.94 1.81
N ARG A 153 17.55 -9.32 0.76
CA ARG A 153 19.00 -9.07 0.68
C ARG A 153 19.54 -8.15 1.78
N SER A 154 18.69 -7.31 2.33
CA SER A 154 19.06 -6.35 3.38
C SER A 154 19.08 -6.95 4.77
N TYR A 155 18.58 -8.18 4.96
CA TYR A 155 18.45 -8.83 6.25
C TYR A 155 19.27 -10.12 6.33
N THR A 156 19.50 -10.60 7.57
CA THR A 156 20.09 -11.92 7.81
C THR A 156 19.10 -13.02 7.38
N PRO A 157 19.59 -14.21 6.95
CA PRO A 157 18.72 -15.29 6.48
C PRO A 157 17.65 -15.75 7.48
N GLU A 158 17.91 -15.54 8.79
CA GLU A 158 16.96 -15.87 9.87
C GLU A 158 15.75 -14.93 9.90
N TYR A 159 15.93 -13.67 9.46
CA TYR A 159 14.91 -12.61 9.48
C TYR A 159 14.40 -12.24 8.10
N PHE A 160 14.38 -13.19 7.17
CA PHE A 160 14.01 -12.98 5.77
C PHE A 160 12.61 -12.38 5.58
N ALA A 161 11.67 -12.64 6.51
CA ALA A 161 10.30 -12.12 6.47
C ALA A 161 10.15 -10.70 7.07
N PHE A 162 11.25 -10.09 7.53
CA PHE A 162 11.19 -8.81 8.25
C PHE A 162 10.72 -7.65 7.38
N ASP A 163 10.91 -7.75 6.08
CA ASP A 163 10.43 -6.74 5.11
C ASP A 163 8.90 -6.63 5.09
N VAL A 164 8.17 -7.73 5.36
CA VAL A 164 6.73 -7.72 5.56
C VAL A 164 6.35 -6.94 6.81
N VAL A 165 7.12 -7.10 7.90
CA VAL A 165 6.93 -6.34 9.15
C VAL A 165 7.21 -4.86 8.91
N ASP A 166 8.25 -4.51 8.15
CA ASP A 166 8.56 -3.12 7.79
C ASP A 166 7.46 -2.50 6.90
N SER A 167 6.91 -3.26 5.96
CA SER A 167 5.78 -2.84 5.16
C SER A 167 4.54 -2.54 6.02
N LEU A 168 4.21 -3.42 6.98
CA LEU A 168 3.12 -3.19 7.93
C LEU A 168 3.37 -1.95 8.79
N ARG A 169 4.61 -1.77 9.30
CA ARG A 169 4.99 -0.57 10.04
C ARG A 169 4.72 0.70 9.24
N ARG A 170 5.12 0.73 7.98
CA ARG A 170 4.90 1.88 7.08
C ARG A 170 3.41 2.17 6.90
N ILE A 171 2.58 1.15 6.73
CA ILE A 171 1.12 1.30 6.60
C ILE A 171 0.53 1.85 7.90
N ILE A 172 0.93 1.30 9.06
CA ILE A 172 0.44 1.75 10.36
C ILE A 172 0.86 3.21 10.62
N LEU A 173 2.12 3.56 10.38
CA LEU A 173 2.62 4.91 10.61
C LEU A 173 2.10 5.95 9.60
N SER A 174 1.85 5.57 8.35
CA SER A 174 1.37 6.49 7.31
C SER A 174 -0.15 6.63 7.28
N GLY A 175 -0.88 5.55 7.56
CA GLY A 175 -2.33 5.49 7.42
C GLY A 175 -3.07 5.11 8.70
N GLY A 176 -2.54 4.18 9.51
CA GLY A 176 -3.18 3.75 10.74
C GLY A 176 -3.28 4.84 11.81
N LEU A 177 -2.32 5.76 11.86
CA LEU A 177 -2.35 6.91 12.78
C LEU A 177 -3.55 7.85 12.55
N VAL A 178 -4.16 7.78 11.40
CA VAL A 178 -5.33 8.58 11.05
C VAL A 178 -6.51 8.24 11.97
N PHE A 179 -6.62 7.01 12.46
CA PHE A 179 -7.67 6.59 13.42
C PHE A 179 -7.43 7.08 14.86
N ILE A 180 -6.27 7.66 15.15
CA ILE A 180 -5.96 8.23 16.46
C ILE A 180 -6.39 9.70 16.46
N PRO A 181 -7.16 10.18 17.49
CA PRO A 181 -7.51 11.59 17.61
C PRO A 181 -6.28 12.49 17.51
N GLU A 182 -6.42 13.68 16.92
CA GLU A 182 -5.30 14.58 16.64
C GLU A 182 -4.40 14.85 17.85
N ARG A 183 -4.99 15.01 19.04
CA ARG A 183 -4.25 15.26 20.30
C ARG A 183 -3.34 14.09 20.70
N GLY A 184 -3.68 12.86 20.32
CA GLY A 184 -2.91 11.65 20.64
C GLY A 184 -2.04 11.14 19.47
N ARG A 185 -2.20 11.67 18.27
CA ARG A 185 -1.57 11.16 17.04
C ARG A 185 -0.05 11.16 17.10
N ALA A 186 0.54 12.26 17.61
CA ALA A 186 1.99 12.35 17.78
C ALA A 186 2.51 11.34 18.82
N ALA A 187 1.84 11.25 19.99
CA ALA A 187 2.22 10.31 21.03
C ALA A 187 2.05 8.84 20.57
N GLY A 188 0.94 8.52 19.92
CA GLY A 188 0.72 7.19 19.32
C GLY A 188 1.78 6.84 18.28
N GLY A 189 2.11 7.77 17.40
CA GLY A 189 3.15 7.57 16.40
C GLY A 189 4.53 7.31 17.01
N THR A 190 4.91 8.06 18.05
CA THR A 190 6.18 7.83 18.76
C THR A 190 6.20 6.50 19.48
N MET A 191 5.12 6.10 20.16
CA MET A 191 5.05 4.78 20.82
C MET A 191 5.20 3.63 19.82
N ILE A 192 4.50 3.70 18.67
CA ILE A 192 4.61 2.70 17.60
C ILE A 192 6.03 2.69 17.03
N ALA A 193 6.64 3.86 16.79
CA ALA A 193 8.02 3.94 16.30
C ALA A 193 9.02 3.30 17.27
N PHE A 194 8.90 3.56 18.59
CA PHE A 194 9.74 2.94 19.60
C PHE A 194 9.53 1.43 19.71
N PHE A 195 8.29 0.95 19.59
CA PHE A 195 8.00 -0.49 19.57
C PHE A 195 8.72 -1.17 18.40
N PHE A 196 8.61 -0.61 17.20
CA PHE A 196 9.32 -1.15 16.05
C PHE A 196 10.83 -1.00 16.15
N TYR A 197 11.34 0.10 16.74
CA TYR A 197 12.77 0.26 16.99
C TYR A 197 13.32 -0.89 17.86
N GLY A 198 12.62 -1.24 18.94
CA GLY A 198 13.02 -2.39 19.76
C GLY A 198 12.99 -3.74 19.02
N LEU A 199 12.10 -3.90 18.03
CA LEU A 199 12.13 -5.08 17.15
C LEU A 199 13.36 -5.08 16.22
N TYR A 200 13.80 -3.90 15.74
CA TYR A 200 14.96 -3.76 14.86
C TYR A 200 16.30 -4.04 15.57
N GLU A 201 16.41 -3.78 16.87
CA GLU A 201 17.64 -4.08 17.62
C GLU A 201 17.93 -5.59 17.73
N ASN A 202 16.92 -6.44 17.51
CA ASN A 202 17.05 -7.90 17.60
C ASN A 202 17.22 -8.58 16.22
N VAL A 203 17.26 -7.81 15.12
CA VAL A 203 17.34 -8.28 13.72
C VAL A 203 18.69 -7.93 13.11
#